data_05085e61705950adcfe94b68e726790b
#
_entry.id   05085e61705950adcfe94b68e726790b
#
_cell.length_a   1.000
_cell.length_b   1.000
_cell.length_c   1.000
_cell.angle_alpha   90.00
_cell.angle_beta   90.00
_cell.angle_gamma   90.00
#
_symmetry.space_group_name_H-M   'P 1'
#
loop_
_entity.id
_entity.type
_entity.pdbx_description
1 polymer ?
#
loop_
_entity_poly.entity_id
_entity_poly.type
_entity_poly.pdbx_seq_one_letter_code
_entity_poly.pdbx_strand_id
1 'polypeptide(L)'
;MKKKSLQETYAPKGICFGCGCLNDNGLKIKSFVNNNTVVCTWLPQKYHEAFPGVLNGGIIGSILDCHSNWAAAFYLMKSQNLKTTPCTVTADYSIKLKKPTPSDRLLTLSAELVSIKNNVAKINAHLLVDDVLFASCLGTFVAVDSSHPAYHRW
;
A
#
# COMPACT_ATOMS: atom_id res chain seq x y z
N MET A 1 5.30 -5.63 23.28
CA MET A 1 6.16 -5.39 22.09
C MET A 1 5.34 -4.67 21.03
N LYS A 2 5.90 -3.66 20.37
CA LYS A 2 5.21 -2.93 19.29
C LYS A 2 5.02 -3.85 18.08
N LYS A 3 3.79 -3.94 17.55
CA LYS A 3 3.48 -4.75 16.36
C LYS A 3 4.28 -4.22 15.17
N LYS A 4 5.02 -5.08 14.46
CA LYS A 4 5.73 -4.73 13.24
C LYS A 4 4.77 -4.69 12.06
N SER A 5 4.98 -3.75 11.15
CA SER A 5 4.28 -3.70 9.87
C SER A 5 4.75 -4.82 8.93
N LEU A 6 4.03 -5.02 7.84
CA LEU A 6 4.44 -5.95 6.78
C LEU A 6 5.81 -5.55 6.20
N GLN A 7 6.02 -4.25 5.97
CA GLN A 7 7.30 -3.71 5.47
C GLN A 7 8.47 -4.00 6.42
N GLU A 8 8.29 -3.74 7.71
CA GLU A 8 9.32 -4.00 8.74
C GLU A 8 9.60 -5.48 8.93
N THR A 9 8.62 -6.33 8.65
CA THR A 9 8.75 -7.78 8.82
C THR A 9 9.42 -8.43 7.61
N TYR A 10 9.01 -8.07 6.40
CA TYR A 10 9.40 -8.80 5.19
C TYR A 10 10.36 -8.04 4.27
N ALA A 11 10.42 -6.71 4.37
CA ALA A 11 11.33 -5.87 3.57
C ALA A 11 11.97 -4.74 4.38
N PRO A 12 12.66 -5.04 5.49
CA PRO A 12 13.21 -4.00 6.37
C PRO A 12 14.28 -3.13 5.71
N LYS A 13 14.86 -3.58 4.60
CA LYS A 13 15.89 -2.85 3.83
C LYS A 13 15.32 -2.15 2.59
N GLY A 14 14.00 -2.17 2.40
CA GLY A 14 13.36 -1.54 1.25
C GLY A 14 13.61 -0.04 1.16
N ILE A 15 13.80 0.45 -0.08
CA ILE A 15 14.05 1.87 -0.39
C ILE A 15 12.94 2.48 -1.25
N CYS A 16 11.81 1.79 -1.42
CA CYS A 16 10.67 2.30 -2.17
C CYS A 16 10.23 3.68 -1.65
N PHE A 17 9.93 4.60 -2.56
CA PHE A 17 9.46 5.95 -2.22
C PHE A 17 8.19 5.92 -1.35
N GLY A 18 7.23 5.05 -1.65
CA GLY A 18 5.96 4.98 -0.90
C GLY A 18 6.10 4.26 0.45
N CYS A 19 6.84 3.15 0.52
CA CYS A 19 6.80 2.26 1.67
C CYS A 19 8.16 1.78 2.20
N GLY A 20 9.27 2.20 1.60
CA GLY A 20 10.61 1.77 1.99
C GLY A 20 11.02 2.22 3.38
N CYS A 21 11.41 1.27 4.23
CA CYS A 21 11.83 1.55 5.60
C CYS A 21 13.09 2.42 5.68
N LEU A 22 14.00 2.29 4.69
CA LEU A 22 15.29 2.98 4.65
C LEU A 22 15.31 4.23 3.75
N ASN A 23 14.20 4.58 3.10
CA ASN A 23 14.14 5.82 2.32
C ASN A 23 13.73 7.00 3.20
N ASP A 24 14.70 7.82 3.60
CA ASP A 24 14.44 8.97 4.48
C ASP A 24 13.64 10.08 3.80
N ASN A 25 13.62 10.13 2.48
CA ASN A 25 12.82 11.06 1.68
C ASN A 25 11.47 10.46 1.24
N GLY A 26 11.18 9.22 1.64
CA GLY A 26 9.96 8.51 1.26
C GLY A 26 8.78 8.78 2.18
N LEU A 27 7.63 8.30 1.77
CA LEU A 27 6.37 8.43 2.52
C LEU A 27 6.31 7.50 3.73
N LYS A 28 7.09 6.42 3.72
CA LYS A 28 7.25 5.44 4.83
C LYS A 28 5.94 4.91 5.37
N ILE A 29 4.96 4.65 4.49
CA ILE A 29 3.71 4.03 4.93
C ILE A 29 3.96 2.66 5.53
N LYS A 30 3.15 2.28 6.50
CA LYS A 30 3.25 0.99 7.19
C LYS A 30 1.91 0.29 7.20
N SER A 31 1.89 -0.91 6.63
CA SER A 31 0.69 -1.73 6.48
C SER A 31 0.66 -2.82 7.55
N PHE A 32 -0.47 -2.96 8.20
CA PHE A 32 -0.70 -3.91 9.29
C PHE A 32 -1.87 -4.82 8.98
N VAL A 33 -1.73 -6.09 9.30
CA VAL A 33 -2.85 -7.03 9.20
C VAL A 33 -3.79 -6.82 10.39
N ASN A 34 -5.07 -6.63 10.09
CA ASN A 34 -6.15 -6.53 11.06
C ASN A 34 -7.28 -7.50 10.64
N ASN A 35 -7.33 -8.66 11.29
CA ASN A 35 -8.23 -9.77 10.91
C ASN A 35 -8.02 -10.16 9.43
N ASN A 36 -9.04 -9.96 8.59
CA ASN A 36 -9.01 -10.27 7.16
C ASN A 36 -8.75 -9.05 6.26
N THR A 37 -8.40 -7.90 6.83
CA THR A 37 -8.06 -6.68 6.10
C THR A 37 -6.62 -6.25 6.37
N VAL A 38 -6.07 -5.44 5.48
CA VAL A 38 -4.78 -4.78 5.71
C VAL A 38 -5.05 -3.29 5.87
N VAL A 39 -4.53 -2.70 6.94
CA VAL A 39 -4.80 -1.31 7.32
C VAL A 39 -3.50 -0.52 7.45
N CYS A 40 -3.59 0.78 7.19
CA CYS A 40 -2.50 1.72 7.36
C CYS A 40 -3.07 3.05 7.86
N THR A 41 -2.36 3.72 8.74
CA THR A 41 -2.62 5.12 9.08
C THR A 41 -1.40 5.94 8.68
N TRP A 42 -1.64 7.10 8.10
CA TRP A 42 -0.57 7.98 7.62
C TRP A 42 -0.98 9.45 7.75
N LEU A 43 -0.05 10.27 8.25
CA LEU A 43 -0.26 11.72 8.38
C LEU A 43 0.55 12.43 7.31
N PRO A 44 -0.09 13.17 6.39
CA PRO A 44 0.61 13.98 5.41
C PRO A 44 1.49 15.06 6.04
N GLN A 45 2.49 15.52 5.30
CA GLN A 45 3.27 16.69 5.63
C GLN A 45 2.90 17.83 4.68
N LYS A 46 3.17 19.06 5.07
CA LYS A 46 2.81 20.25 4.29
C LYS A 46 3.41 20.22 2.87
N TYR A 47 4.61 19.67 2.71
CA TYR A 47 5.25 19.53 1.39
C TYR A 47 4.65 18.42 0.50
N HIS A 48 3.65 17.68 0.99
CA HIS A 48 2.84 16.75 0.19
C HIS A 48 1.62 17.41 -0.46
N GLU A 49 1.41 18.70 -0.24
CA GLU A 49 0.24 19.43 -0.76
C GLU A 49 0.31 19.69 -2.26
N ALA A 50 -0.84 19.67 -2.91
CA ALA A 50 -1.06 20.24 -4.24
C ALA A 50 -1.43 21.73 -4.12
N PHE A 51 -2.30 22.03 -3.16
CA PHE A 51 -2.77 23.37 -2.79
C PHE A 51 -2.79 23.47 -1.26
N PRO A 52 -2.80 24.68 -0.68
CA PRO A 52 -2.91 24.81 0.76
C PRO A 52 -4.08 24.00 1.33
N GLY A 53 -3.78 23.07 2.22
CA GLY A 53 -4.76 22.21 2.89
C GLY A 53 -5.23 21.01 2.09
N VAL A 54 -4.75 20.79 0.84
CA VAL A 54 -5.18 19.69 -0.04
C VAL A 54 -3.99 18.84 -0.45
N LEU A 55 -4.09 17.55 -0.19
CA LEU A 55 -3.07 16.56 -0.53
C LEU A 55 -2.95 16.35 -2.04
N ASN A 56 -1.71 16.22 -2.53
CA ASN A 56 -1.42 15.96 -3.93
C ASN A 56 -1.98 14.59 -4.38
N GLY A 57 -2.64 14.56 -5.55
CA GLY A 57 -3.23 13.34 -6.09
C GLY A 57 -2.23 12.24 -6.41
N GLY A 58 -1.01 12.60 -6.81
CA GLY A 58 0.09 11.64 -7.03
C GLY A 58 0.55 10.99 -5.73
N ILE A 59 0.56 11.72 -4.62
CA ILE A 59 0.83 11.17 -3.28
C ILE A 59 -0.26 10.18 -2.88
N ILE A 60 -1.53 10.52 -3.11
CA ILE A 60 -2.66 9.59 -2.88
C ILE A 60 -2.46 8.30 -3.70
N GLY A 61 -2.08 8.44 -4.97
CA GLY A 61 -1.75 7.31 -5.83
C GLY A 61 -0.63 6.45 -5.26
N SER A 62 0.46 7.04 -4.82
CA SER A 62 1.62 6.34 -4.27
C SER A 62 1.29 5.56 -3.00
N ILE A 63 0.55 6.16 -2.06
CA ILE A 63 0.21 5.47 -0.80
C ILE A 63 -0.81 4.35 -1.02
N LEU A 64 -1.79 4.54 -1.92
CA LEU A 64 -2.77 3.50 -2.25
C LEU A 64 -2.14 2.35 -3.03
N ASP A 65 -1.24 2.63 -3.98
CA ASP A 65 -0.49 1.62 -4.71
C ASP A 65 0.36 0.75 -3.77
N CYS A 66 1.24 1.37 -2.99
CA CYS A 66 2.10 0.64 -2.06
C CYS A 66 1.31 -0.15 -1.01
N HIS A 67 0.24 0.44 -0.44
CA HIS A 67 -0.59 -0.25 0.53
C HIS A 67 -1.29 -1.47 -0.08
N SER A 68 -1.84 -1.32 -1.28
CA SER A 68 -2.50 -2.40 -2.02
C SER A 68 -1.52 -3.51 -2.42
N ASN A 69 -0.30 -3.15 -2.83
CA ASN A 69 0.75 -4.11 -3.16
C ASN A 69 1.14 -4.98 -1.94
N TRP A 70 1.28 -4.37 -0.77
CA TRP A 70 1.53 -5.12 0.47
C TRP A 70 0.36 -6.00 0.89
N ALA A 71 -0.87 -5.54 0.67
CA ALA A 71 -2.06 -6.37 0.87
C ALA A 71 -2.05 -7.58 -0.09
N ALA A 72 -1.73 -7.36 -1.36
CA ALA A 72 -1.61 -8.44 -2.36
C ALA A 72 -0.56 -9.47 -1.95
N ALA A 73 0.64 -9.03 -1.56
CA ALA A 73 1.70 -9.89 -1.09
C ALA A 73 1.27 -10.73 0.13
N PHE A 74 0.57 -10.13 1.08
CA PHE A 74 0.03 -10.82 2.24
C PHE A 74 -1.03 -11.87 1.87
N TYR A 75 -2.00 -11.52 1.02
CA TYR A 75 -3.04 -12.47 0.62
C TYR A 75 -2.49 -13.62 -0.24
N LEU A 76 -1.55 -13.35 -1.13
CA LEU A 76 -0.85 -14.40 -1.91
C LEU A 76 -0.05 -15.33 -0.99
N MET A 77 0.67 -14.79 -0.02
CA MET A 77 1.37 -15.57 0.99
C MET A 77 0.42 -16.53 1.71
N LYS A 78 -0.74 -16.02 2.16
CA LYS A 78 -1.74 -16.84 2.85
C LYS A 78 -2.36 -17.89 1.96
N SER A 79 -2.77 -17.54 0.74
CA SER A 79 -3.44 -18.45 -0.19
C SER A 79 -2.54 -19.60 -0.65
N GLN A 80 -1.24 -19.35 -0.73
CA GLN A 80 -0.23 -20.34 -1.15
C GLN A 80 0.49 -21.00 0.03
N ASN A 81 0.08 -20.69 1.26
CA ASN A 81 0.67 -21.22 2.50
C ASN A 81 2.20 -21.00 2.58
N LEU A 82 2.67 -19.83 2.15
CA LEU A 82 4.10 -19.46 2.17
C LEU A 82 4.51 -18.96 3.55
N LYS A 83 5.78 -19.14 3.91
CA LYS A 83 6.37 -18.63 5.16
C LYS A 83 6.71 -17.15 5.11
N THR A 84 6.88 -16.59 3.92
CA THR A 84 7.23 -15.19 3.67
C THR A 84 6.41 -14.65 2.50
N THR A 85 6.29 -13.33 2.41
CA THR A 85 5.59 -12.70 1.28
C THR A 85 6.34 -12.96 -0.02
N PRO A 86 5.61 -13.30 -1.12
CA PRO A 86 6.22 -13.30 -2.44
C PRO A 86 6.59 -11.88 -2.86
N CYS A 87 7.53 -11.77 -3.79
CA CYS A 87 7.87 -10.49 -4.40
C CYS A 87 6.77 -10.08 -5.38
N THR A 88 5.99 -9.06 -5.07
CA THR A 88 4.89 -8.58 -5.90
C THR A 88 5.21 -7.26 -6.57
N VAL A 89 4.72 -7.10 -7.79
CA VAL A 89 4.81 -5.88 -8.57
C VAL A 89 3.43 -5.41 -8.98
N THR A 90 3.26 -4.11 -9.13
CA THR A 90 2.02 -3.50 -9.62
C THR A 90 1.93 -3.66 -11.13
N ALA A 91 0.91 -4.35 -11.63
CA ALA A 91 0.64 -4.49 -13.05
C ALA A 91 -0.21 -3.33 -13.57
N ASP A 92 -1.26 -2.99 -12.85
CA ASP A 92 -2.08 -1.81 -13.09
C ASP A 92 -2.78 -1.36 -11.80
N TYR A 93 -3.22 -0.12 -11.76
CA TYR A 93 -4.16 0.36 -10.76
C TYR A 93 -4.97 1.55 -11.29
N SER A 94 -6.21 1.63 -10.83
CA SER A 94 -7.12 2.72 -11.13
C SER A 94 -7.55 3.41 -9.85
N ILE A 95 -7.39 4.74 -9.80
CA ILE A 95 -7.73 5.56 -8.64
C ILE A 95 -8.90 6.47 -8.97
N LYS A 96 -9.87 6.52 -8.05
CA LYS A 96 -10.97 7.48 -8.08
C LYS A 96 -10.80 8.45 -6.91
N LEU A 97 -10.55 9.70 -7.22
CA LEU A 97 -10.51 10.81 -6.25
C LEU A 97 -11.93 11.36 -6.11
N LYS A 98 -12.58 11.04 -4.99
CA LYS A 98 -14.00 11.39 -4.77
C LYS A 98 -14.18 12.76 -4.14
N LYS A 99 -13.22 13.18 -3.32
CA LYS A 99 -13.22 14.45 -2.59
C LYS A 99 -11.79 14.98 -2.48
N PRO A 100 -11.57 16.31 -2.40
CA PRO A 100 -10.27 16.85 -2.05
C PRO A 100 -9.82 16.32 -0.68
N THR A 101 -8.71 15.60 -0.64
CA THR A 101 -8.21 14.98 0.59
C THR A 101 -7.47 16.01 1.41
N PRO A 102 -7.80 16.20 2.70
CA PRO A 102 -7.10 17.16 3.56
C PRO A 102 -5.67 16.71 3.84
N SER A 103 -4.75 17.67 3.92
CA SER A 103 -3.32 17.44 4.17
C SER A 103 -2.93 17.54 5.64
N ASP A 104 -3.85 17.98 6.50
CA ASP A 104 -3.65 18.21 7.94
C ASP A 104 -4.36 17.18 8.83
N ARG A 105 -4.90 16.11 8.24
CA ARG A 105 -5.66 15.07 8.94
C ARG A 105 -4.99 13.72 8.78
N LEU A 106 -5.17 12.89 9.81
CA LEU A 106 -4.74 11.48 9.75
C LEU A 106 -5.59 10.74 8.69
N LEU A 107 -4.90 10.12 7.74
CA LEU A 107 -5.53 9.27 6.73
C LEU A 107 -5.54 7.82 7.20
N THR A 108 -6.63 7.13 6.96
CA THR A 108 -6.73 5.68 7.16
C THR A 108 -6.90 5.01 5.80
N LEU A 109 -6.03 4.04 5.52
CA LEU A 109 -6.17 3.19 4.34
C LEU A 109 -6.60 1.79 4.78
N SER A 110 -7.51 1.21 4.02
CA SER A 110 -7.90 -0.19 4.16
C SER A 110 -7.80 -0.89 2.82
N ALA A 111 -7.34 -2.13 2.80
CA ALA A 111 -7.21 -2.92 1.58
C ALA A 111 -7.76 -4.32 1.79
N GLU A 112 -8.56 -4.77 0.84
CA GLU A 112 -9.26 -6.05 0.85
C GLU A 112 -9.00 -6.82 -0.44
N LEU A 113 -8.98 -8.14 -0.34
CA LEU A 113 -8.85 -9.02 -1.48
C LEU A 113 -10.15 -9.06 -2.27
N VAL A 114 -10.06 -8.82 -3.57
CA VAL A 114 -11.16 -9.05 -4.51
C VAL A 114 -11.09 -10.47 -5.08
N SER A 115 -9.92 -10.86 -5.60
CA SER A 115 -9.71 -12.20 -6.17
C SER A 115 -8.23 -12.56 -6.25
N ILE A 116 -7.96 -13.85 -6.24
CA ILE A 116 -6.66 -14.43 -6.58
C ILE A 116 -6.86 -15.42 -7.73
N LYS A 117 -6.00 -15.30 -8.75
CA LYS A 117 -5.87 -16.29 -9.82
C LYS A 117 -4.38 -16.55 -10.05
N ASN A 118 -3.94 -17.77 -9.74
CA ASN A 118 -2.53 -18.16 -9.78
C ASN A 118 -1.67 -17.22 -8.90
N ASN A 119 -0.73 -16.48 -9.51
CA ASN A 119 0.16 -15.52 -8.88
C ASN A 119 -0.32 -14.07 -8.98
N VAL A 120 -1.57 -13.85 -9.36
CA VAL A 120 -2.18 -12.52 -9.54
C VAL A 120 -3.24 -12.28 -8.48
N ALA A 121 -3.13 -11.18 -7.76
CA ALA A 121 -4.14 -10.71 -6.81
C ALA A 121 -4.75 -9.39 -7.27
N LYS A 122 -6.08 -9.30 -7.19
CA LYS A 122 -6.83 -8.03 -7.29
C LYS A 122 -7.19 -7.52 -5.91
N ILE A 123 -6.89 -6.25 -5.68
CA ILE A 123 -7.07 -5.58 -4.39
C ILE A 123 -7.97 -4.36 -4.57
N ASN A 124 -8.93 -4.22 -3.67
CA ASN A 124 -9.72 -3.00 -3.52
C ASN A 124 -9.26 -2.27 -2.27
N ALA A 125 -8.86 -1.01 -2.41
CA ALA A 125 -8.38 -0.20 -1.31
C ALA A 125 -9.13 1.12 -1.21
N HIS A 126 -9.26 1.62 0.01
CA HIS A 126 -9.96 2.85 0.33
C HIS A 126 -9.09 3.77 1.16
N LEU A 127 -9.19 5.06 0.89
CA LEU A 127 -8.63 6.11 1.71
C LEU A 127 -9.78 6.86 2.40
N LEU A 128 -9.72 6.88 3.73
CA LEU A 128 -10.73 7.49 4.59
C LEU A 128 -10.10 8.57 5.46
N VAL A 129 -10.91 9.57 5.76
CA VAL A 129 -10.65 10.59 6.78
C VAL A 129 -11.87 10.66 7.68
N ASP A 130 -11.69 10.43 8.98
CA ASP A 130 -12.80 10.35 9.96
C ASP A 130 -13.94 9.43 9.46
N ASP A 131 -13.59 8.24 8.98
CA ASP A 131 -14.50 7.20 8.44
C ASP A 131 -15.27 7.61 7.17
N VAL A 132 -14.95 8.75 6.57
CA VAL A 132 -15.53 9.21 5.30
C VAL A 132 -14.60 8.86 4.14
N LEU A 133 -15.16 8.29 3.06
CA LEU A 133 -14.41 7.88 1.87
C LEU A 133 -14.01 9.08 1.01
N PHE A 134 -12.69 9.27 0.81
CA PHE A 134 -12.11 10.32 -0.03
C PHE A 134 -11.54 9.81 -1.35
N ALA A 135 -10.97 8.61 -1.36
CA ALA A 135 -10.45 7.99 -2.57
C ALA A 135 -10.57 6.47 -2.52
N SER A 136 -10.61 5.84 -3.69
CA SER A 136 -10.58 4.39 -3.83
C SER A 136 -9.59 3.96 -4.91
N CYS A 137 -9.06 2.76 -4.76
CA CYS A 137 -8.12 2.16 -5.69
C CYS A 137 -8.53 0.71 -5.99
N LEU A 138 -8.57 0.35 -7.25
CA LEU A 138 -8.65 -1.04 -7.69
C LEU A 138 -7.36 -1.37 -8.42
N GLY A 139 -6.59 -2.32 -7.92
CA GLY A 139 -5.28 -2.67 -8.47
C GLY A 139 -5.10 -4.15 -8.74
N THR A 140 -4.20 -4.46 -9.67
CA THR A 140 -3.76 -5.81 -10.02
C THR A 140 -2.28 -5.93 -9.73
N PHE A 141 -1.92 -6.92 -8.92
CA PHE A 141 -0.57 -7.14 -8.43
C PHE A 141 -0.14 -8.57 -8.74
N VAL A 142 1.09 -8.74 -9.19
CA VAL A 142 1.61 -10.01 -9.68
C VAL A 142 2.81 -10.44 -8.85
N ALA A 143 2.78 -11.65 -8.31
CA ALA A 143 3.97 -12.27 -7.73
C ALA A 143 4.93 -12.68 -8.85
N VAL A 144 6.18 -12.26 -8.74
CA VAL A 144 7.23 -12.50 -9.74
C VAL A 144 8.30 -13.44 -9.21
N ASP A 145 8.94 -14.16 -10.09
CA ASP A 145 10.02 -15.08 -9.79
C ASP A 145 11.41 -14.47 -10.08
N SER A 146 12.46 -15.26 -9.89
CA SER A 146 13.84 -14.84 -10.02
C SER A 146 14.25 -14.36 -11.43
N SER A 147 13.45 -14.62 -12.45
CA SER A 147 13.68 -14.13 -13.81
C SER A 147 13.27 -12.66 -13.99
N HIS A 148 12.45 -12.13 -13.10
CA HIS A 148 11.95 -10.76 -13.21
C HIS A 148 12.94 -9.73 -12.63
N PRO A 149 13.16 -8.59 -13.33
CA PRO A 149 14.11 -7.55 -12.86
C PRO A 149 13.84 -6.98 -11.47
N ALA A 150 12.58 -6.98 -11.02
CA ALA A 150 12.17 -6.48 -9.70
C ALA A 150 12.26 -7.53 -8.58
N TYR A 151 12.67 -8.78 -8.89
CA TYR A 151 12.73 -9.84 -7.88
C TYR A 151 13.74 -9.52 -6.77
N HIS A 152 13.29 -9.56 -5.51
CA HIS A 152 14.08 -9.26 -4.30
C HIS A 152 14.82 -7.92 -4.30
N ARG A 153 14.21 -6.90 -4.87
CA ARG A 153 14.73 -5.52 -4.80
C ARG A 153 14.07 -4.66 -3.71
N TRP A 154 13.56 -5.31 -2.72
CA TRP A 154 12.90 -4.65 -1.57
C TRP A 154 13.83 -4.57 -0.36
#